data_183dc0d3a34c16c71b73783bd8b42f9c
#
_entry.id   183dc0d3a34c16c71b73783bd8b42f9c
#
_cell.length_a   1.000
_cell.length_b   1.000
_cell.length_c   1.000
_cell.angle_alpha   90.00
_cell.angle_beta   90.00
_cell.angle_gamma   90.00
#
_symmetry.space_group_name_H-M   'P 1'
#
loop_
_entity.id
_entity.type
_entity.pdbx_description
1 polymer ?
#
loop_
_entity_poly.entity_id
_entity_poly.type
_entity_poly.pdbx_seq_one_letter_code
_entity_poly.pdbx_strand_id
1 'polypeptide(L)'
;ILKGQLTGMLEGIGVYQNRDKYLLRSLQVTRRMENLVREMLTISRMEAGAATMKQESVELSALIEEQLKLDAGLLEQRGQHLVQELTQEITVIGDATLLGKVLGNLISNASLYSPNGAEIRVWCGWQDGCPAVLVENMGAHIGEDALPHLYEAFYREECSRNRTSGGSGLGLYLVKMILDRHGAMCSIKNTECGVQALVRFAPRVVSGLTTEDVMG
;
A
#
# COMPACT_ATOMS: atom_id res chain seq x y z
N ILE A 1 -19.07 -2.81 18.04
CA ILE A 1 -18.94 -4.22 17.53
C ILE A 1 -18.09 -5.04 18.51
N LEU A 2 -16.80 -4.71 18.78
CA LEU A 2 -15.90 -5.51 19.64
C LEU A 2 -16.46 -5.71 21.06
N LYS A 3 -16.88 -4.61 21.73
CA LYS A 3 -17.49 -4.67 23.08
C LYS A 3 -18.69 -5.61 23.11
N GLY A 4 -19.61 -5.52 22.13
CA GLY A 4 -20.78 -6.38 22.06
C GLY A 4 -20.45 -7.86 21.87
N GLN A 5 -19.42 -8.18 21.03
CA GLN A 5 -18.93 -9.55 20.86
C GLN A 5 -18.36 -10.12 22.17
N LEU A 6 -17.50 -9.34 22.86
CA LEU A 6 -16.89 -9.73 24.12
C LEU A 6 -17.95 -9.92 25.22
N THR A 7 -18.90 -8.98 25.35
CA THR A 7 -20.01 -9.09 26.32
C THR A 7 -20.86 -10.32 26.02
N GLY A 8 -21.28 -10.54 24.77
CA GLY A 8 -22.08 -11.71 24.40
C GLY A 8 -21.37 -13.04 24.64
N MET A 9 -20.03 -13.10 24.47
CA MET A 9 -19.22 -14.29 24.81
C MET A 9 -19.12 -14.52 26.32
N LEU A 10 -19.01 -13.45 27.12
CA LEU A 10 -19.00 -13.55 28.59
C LEU A 10 -20.33 -14.06 29.14
N GLU A 11 -21.42 -13.53 28.61
CA GLU A 11 -22.80 -13.87 29.03
C GLU A 11 -23.32 -15.16 28.40
N GLY A 12 -22.62 -15.74 27.42
CA GLY A 12 -23.00 -16.98 26.74
C GLY A 12 -24.29 -16.87 25.92
N ILE A 13 -24.61 -15.68 25.41
CA ILE A 13 -25.92 -15.40 24.79
C ILE A 13 -25.88 -15.73 23.27
N GLY A 14 -26.87 -16.54 22.85
CA GLY A 14 -27.18 -16.75 21.41
C GLY A 14 -25.99 -17.23 20.58
N VAL A 15 -25.71 -16.55 19.46
CA VAL A 15 -24.66 -16.91 18.52
C VAL A 15 -23.24 -16.79 19.10
N TYR A 16 -23.06 -16.06 20.21
CA TYR A 16 -21.76 -15.86 20.86
C TYR A 16 -21.30 -17.04 21.73
N GLN A 17 -22.13 -18.10 21.87
CA GLN A 17 -21.73 -19.34 22.52
C GLN A 17 -20.55 -20.02 21.83
N ASN A 18 -20.40 -19.84 20.51
CA ASN A 18 -19.20 -20.29 19.80
C ASN A 18 -18.04 -19.31 20.05
N ARG A 19 -17.40 -19.45 21.22
CA ARG A 19 -16.34 -18.56 21.69
C ARG A 19 -15.15 -18.50 20.75
N ASP A 20 -14.69 -19.63 20.21
CA ASP A 20 -13.51 -19.68 19.35
C ASP A 20 -13.70 -18.85 18.08
N LYS A 21 -14.85 -18.96 17.43
CA LYS A 21 -15.21 -18.15 16.26
C LYS A 21 -15.20 -16.66 16.57
N TYR A 22 -15.75 -16.27 17.71
CA TYR A 22 -15.87 -14.84 18.06
C TYR A 22 -14.58 -14.28 18.65
N LEU A 23 -13.73 -15.10 19.29
CA LEU A 23 -12.38 -14.72 19.68
C LEU A 23 -11.51 -14.38 18.46
N LEU A 24 -11.55 -15.23 17.41
CA LEU A 24 -10.84 -14.95 16.15
C LEU A 24 -11.32 -13.64 15.50
N ARG A 25 -12.64 -13.42 15.46
CA ARG A 25 -13.21 -12.16 14.95
C ARG A 25 -12.82 -10.95 15.79
N SER A 26 -12.83 -11.08 17.10
CA SER A 26 -12.41 -10.02 18.03
C SER A 26 -10.94 -9.68 17.83
N LEU A 27 -10.08 -10.68 17.66
CA LEU A 27 -8.67 -10.49 17.37
C LEU A 27 -8.44 -9.76 16.02
N GLN A 28 -9.21 -10.11 15.00
CA GLN A 28 -9.14 -9.41 13.69
C GLN A 28 -9.55 -7.93 13.83
N VAL A 29 -10.61 -7.64 14.60
CA VAL A 29 -11.02 -6.25 14.87
C VAL A 29 -9.95 -5.49 15.64
N THR A 30 -9.32 -6.11 16.64
CA THR A 30 -8.24 -5.49 17.42
C THR A 30 -7.04 -5.17 16.55
N ARG A 31 -6.56 -6.11 15.72
CA ARG A 31 -5.47 -5.89 14.78
C ARG A 31 -5.76 -4.75 13.80
N ARG A 32 -7.01 -4.66 13.33
CA ARG A 32 -7.45 -3.57 12.48
C ARG A 32 -7.39 -2.21 13.20
N MET A 33 -7.82 -2.16 14.46
CA MET A 33 -7.74 -0.94 15.28
C MET A 33 -6.29 -0.54 15.52
N GLU A 34 -5.39 -1.48 15.80
CA GLU A 34 -3.95 -1.20 15.93
C GLU A 34 -3.37 -0.58 14.65
N ASN A 35 -3.69 -1.14 13.48
CA ASN A 35 -3.22 -0.60 12.20
C ASN A 35 -3.75 0.82 11.95
N LEU A 36 -5.04 1.05 12.19
CA LEU A 36 -5.64 2.38 12.12
C LEU A 36 -4.92 3.40 13.00
N VAL A 37 -4.67 3.06 14.27
CA VAL A 37 -3.94 3.95 15.20
C VAL A 37 -2.54 4.23 14.71
N ARG A 38 -1.82 3.21 14.19
CA ARG A 38 -0.47 3.39 13.63
C ARG A 38 -0.47 4.30 12.39
N GLU A 39 -1.45 4.13 11.50
CA GLU A 39 -1.62 5.01 10.32
C GLU A 39 -1.90 6.45 10.76
N MET A 40 -2.85 6.66 11.68
CA MET A 40 -3.19 7.98 12.20
C MET A 40 -2.01 8.66 12.90
N LEU A 41 -1.23 7.93 13.72
CA LEU A 41 -0.02 8.47 14.35
C LEU A 41 1.05 8.83 13.31
N THR A 42 1.19 8.05 12.25
CA THR A 42 2.12 8.38 11.15
C THR A 42 1.69 9.66 10.46
N ILE A 43 0.41 9.78 10.09
CA ILE A 43 -0.18 10.98 9.47
C ILE A 43 0.02 12.20 10.38
N SER A 44 -0.38 12.12 11.66
CA SER A 44 -0.26 13.22 12.62
C SER A 44 1.19 13.71 12.77
N ARG A 45 2.17 12.80 12.86
CA ARG A 45 3.60 13.16 12.94
C ARG A 45 4.08 13.84 11.66
N MET A 46 3.58 13.39 10.51
CA MET A 46 3.91 13.99 9.23
C MET A 46 3.30 15.40 9.11
N GLU A 47 2.03 15.60 9.45
CA GLU A 47 1.35 16.90 9.41
C GLU A 47 1.98 17.92 10.37
N ALA A 48 2.36 17.50 11.58
CA ALA A 48 3.03 18.34 12.55
C ALA A 48 4.46 18.76 12.15
N GLY A 49 4.99 18.28 11.02
CA GLY A 49 6.38 18.54 10.62
C GLY A 49 7.43 17.90 11.56
N ALA A 50 6.96 17.15 12.58
CA ALA A 50 7.81 16.58 13.62
C ALA A 50 8.59 15.33 13.16
N ALA A 51 8.23 14.74 12.03
CA ALA A 51 8.93 13.59 11.48
C ALA A 51 10.09 14.09 10.59
N THR A 52 11.30 14.03 11.12
CA THR A 52 12.52 14.15 10.30
C THR A 52 12.58 12.91 9.41
N MET A 53 12.36 13.10 8.12
CA MET A 53 12.49 12.03 7.12
C MET A 53 13.97 11.70 6.93
N LYS A 54 14.32 10.42 7.02
CA LYS A 54 15.67 9.98 6.71
C LYS A 54 15.95 10.18 5.23
N GLN A 55 17.18 10.57 4.92
CA GLN A 55 17.67 10.74 3.56
C GLN A 55 18.77 9.70 3.33
N GLU A 56 18.38 8.48 3.01
CA GLU A 56 19.30 7.37 2.76
C GLU A 56 19.14 6.84 1.33
N SER A 57 20.16 6.18 0.81
CA SER A 57 20.09 5.51 -0.49
C SER A 57 19.28 4.22 -0.31
N VAL A 58 18.12 4.15 -0.93
CA VAL A 58 17.20 3.01 -0.87
C VAL A 58 17.20 2.30 -2.20
N GLU A 59 17.58 1.04 -2.21
CA GLU A 59 17.50 0.16 -3.38
C GLU A 59 16.07 -0.39 -3.47
N LEU A 60 15.38 -0.06 -4.58
CA LEU A 60 13.95 -0.30 -4.71
C LEU A 60 13.60 -1.77 -4.84
N SER A 61 14.39 -2.57 -5.57
CA SER A 61 14.10 -3.99 -5.74
C SER A 61 14.22 -4.76 -4.43
N ALA A 62 15.25 -4.48 -3.63
CA ALA A 62 15.42 -5.09 -2.31
C ALA A 62 14.26 -4.73 -1.36
N LEU A 63 13.84 -3.47 -1.37
CA LEU A 63 12.71 -3.02 -0.56
C LEU A 63 11.40 -3.68 -0.99
N ILE A 64 11.16 -3.85 -2.30
CA ILE A 64 10.00 -4.55 -2.84
C ILE A 64 10.02 -6.02 -2.41
N GLU A 65 11.15 -6.71 -2.56
CA GLU A 65 11.29 -8.11 -2.16
C GLU A 65 11.02 -8.32 -0.66
N GLU A 66 11.53 -7.42 0.19
CA GLU A 66 11.23 -7.44 1.62
C GLU A 66 9.74 -7.30 1.88
N GLN A 67 9.09 -6.33 1.24
CA GLN A 67 7.66 -6.09 1.41
C GLN A 67 6.81 -7.26 0.89
N LEU A 68 7.16 -7.85 -0.25
CA LEU A 68 6.48 -9.02 -0.80
C LEU A 68 6.56 -10.24 0.13
N LYS A 69 7.70 -10.42 0.82
CA LYS A 69 7.83 -11.48 1.84
C LYS A 69 6.88 -11.25 3.03
N LEU A 70 6.69 -9.98 3.45
CA LEU A 70 5.74 -9.64 4.52
C LEU A 70 4.29 -9.89 4.11
N ASP A 71 3.94 -9.65 2.86
CA ASP A 71 2.58 -9.78 2.34
C ASP A 71 2.29 -11.18 1.74
N ALA A 72 3.28 -12.08 1.67
CA ALA A 72 3.14 -13.42 1.06
C ALA A 72 1.96 -14.22 1.63
N GLY A 73 1.78 -14.22 2.96
CA GLY A 73 0.67 -14.92 3.60
C GLY A 73 -0.71 -14.37 3.21
N LEU A 74 -0.83 -13.09 2.89
CA LEU A 74 -2.07 -12.50 2.38
C LEU A 74 -2.40 -13.01 0.98
N LEU A 75 -1.40 -13.05 0.10
CA LEU A 75 -1.54 -13.51 -1.29
C LEU A 75 -1.87 -15.01 -1.32
N GLU A 76 -1.17 -15.83 -0.54
CA GLU A 76 -1.40 -17.28 -0.42
C GLU A 76 -2.81 -17.59 0.09
N GLN A 77 -3.28 -16.90 1.13
CA GLN A 77 -4.63 -17.10 1.69
C GLN A 77 -5.72 -16.84 0.66
N ARG A 78 -5.45 -16.00 -0.33
CA ARG A 78 -6.38 -15.66 -1.42
C ARG A 78 -6.11 -16.45 -2.69
N GLY A 79 -5.11 -17.34 -2.70
CA GLY A 79 -4.68 -18.11 -3.87
C GLY A 79 -4.24 -17.24 -5.03
N GLN A 80 -3.76 -16.03 -4.76
CA GLN A 80 -3.34 -15.06 -5.77
C GLN A 80 -1.93 -15.39 -6.30
N HIS A 81 -1.71 -15.11 -7.59
CA HIS A 81 -0.44 -15.38 -8.26
C HIS A 81 0.38 -14.11 -8.36
N LEU A 82 1.57 -14.13 -7.76
CA LEU A 82 2.52 -13.02 -7.84
C LEU A 82 3.42 -13.17 -9.05
N VAL A 83 3.45 -12.15 -9.91
CA VAL A 83 4.43 -11.98 -11.00
C VAL A 83 5.30 -10.78 -10.66
N GLN A 84 6.62 -10.98 -10.63
CA GLN A 84 7.56 -9.91 -10.31
C GLN A 84 8.61 -9.75 -11.41
N GLU A 85 8.84 -8.50 -11.81
CA GLU A 85 9.86 -8.11 -12.79
C GLU A 85 10.63 -6.92 -12.20
N LEU A 86 11.74 -7.21 -11.51
CA LEU A 86 12.49 -6.22 -10.74
C LEU A 86 13.86 -5.96 -11.37
N THR A 87 14.09 -4.76 -11.86
CA THR A 87 15.42 -4.30 -12.27
C THR A 87 16.24 -3.98 -11.04
N GLN A 88 17.38 -4.62 -10.88
CA GLN A 88 18.31 -4.42 -9.76
C GLN A 88 19.05 -3.08 -9.86
N GLU A 89 19.64 -2.66 -8.73
CA GLU A 89 20.49 -1.46 -8.62
C GLU A 89 19.78 -0.12 -8.85
N ILE A 90 18.44 -0.11 -8.91
CA ILE A 90 17.70 1.15 -8.97
C ILE A 90 17.57 1.72 -7.56
N THR A 91 18.24 2.84 -7.32
CA THR A 91 18.25 3.52 -6.02
C THR A 91 17.56 4.87 -6.06
N VAL A 92 16.88 5.20 -4.98
CA VAL A 92 16.29 6.52 -4.72
C VAL A 92 16.78 7.05 -3.37
N ILE A 93 16.73 8.37 -3.17
CA ILE A 93 17.01 8.96 -1.86
C ILE A 93 15.69 9.10 -1.10
N GLY A 94 15.62 8.55 0.09
CA GLY A 94 14.40 8.59 0.90
C GLY A 94 14.51 7.85 2.21
N ASP A 95 13.37 7.67 2.86
CA ASP A 95 13.22 6.91 4.10
C ASP A 95 12.67 5.52 3.76
N ALA A 96 13.52 4.48 3.89
CA ALA A 96 13.14 3.09 3.56
C ALA A 96 11.90 2.62 4.33
N THR A 97 11.76 3.04 5.60
CA THR A 97 10.60 2.67 6.43
C THR A 97 9.30 3.28 5.88
N LEU A 98 9.35 4.53 5.44
CA LEU A 98 8.18 5.21 4.85
C LEU A 98 7.87 4.65 3.46
N LEU A 99 8.89 4.44 2.62
CA LEU A 99 8.71 3.83 1.30
C LEU A 99 8.19 2.38 1.39
N GLY A 100 8.64 1.61 2.38
CA GLY A 100 8.07 0.29 2.68
C GLY A 100 6.58 0.35 3.01
N LYS A 101 6.12 1.38 3.75
CA LYS A 101 4.69 1.59 4.00
C LYS A 101 3.92 1.92 2.71
N VAL A 102 4.51 2.68 1.78
CA VAL A 102 3.91 2.93 0.46
C VAL A 102 3.69 1.61 -0.27
N LEU A 103 4.74 0.80 -0.40
CA LEU A 103 4.68 -0.49 -1.10
C LEU A 103 3.67 -1.44 -0.44
N GLY A 104 3.70 -1.59 0.88
CA GLY A 104 2.75 -2.44 1.61
C GLY A 104 1.30 -2.00 1.41
N ASN A 105 1.01 -0.69 1.40
CA ASN A 105 -0.33 -0.20 1.11
C ASN A 105 -0.76 -0.51 -0.33
N LEU A 106 0.11 -0.35 -1.31
CA LEU A 106 -0.22 -0.63 -2.71
C LEU A 106 -0.41 -2.14 -2.95
N ILE A 107 0.48 -3.00 -2.44
CA ILE A 107 0.40 -4.45 -2.59
C ILE A 107 -0.82 -5.01 -1.84
N SER A 108 -1.05 -4.58 -0.61
CA SER A 108 -2.23 -5.02 0.15
C SER A 108 -3.54 -4.57 -0.50
N ASN A 109 -3.61 -3.36 -1.05
CA ASN A 109 -4.76 -2.90 -1.82
C ASN A 109 -4.96 -3.75 -3.08
N ALA A 110 -3.90 -4.00 -3.84
CA ALA A 110 -3.95 -4.86 -5.02
C ALA A 110 -4.53 -6.24 -4.66
N SER A 111 -4.06 -6.84 -3.58
CA SER A 111 -4.60 -8.12 -3.10
C SER A 111 -6.06 -8.01 -2.66
N LEU A 112 -6.41 -7.06 -1.81
CA LEU A 112 -7.74 -6.94 -1.19
C LEU A 112 -8.85 -6.67 -2.21
N TYR A 113 -8.57 -5.87 -3.23
CA TYR A 113 -9.57 -5.45 -4.23
C TYR A 113 -9.64 -6.37 -5.45
N SER A 114 -8.72 -7.31 -5.60
CA SER A 114 -8.78 -8.33 -6.64
C SER A 114 -9.62 -9.55 -6.24
N PRO A 115 -10.13 -10.29 -7.21
CA PRO A 115 -10.71 -11.62 -6.98
C PRO A 115 -9.69 -12.58 -6.33
N ASN A 116 -10.19 -13.62 -5.68
CA ASN A 116 -9.35 -14.75 -5.29
C ASN A 116 -8.80 -15.43 -6.55
N GLY A 117 -7.54 -15.86 -6.51
CA GLY A 117 -6.86 -16.48 -7.67
C GLY A 117 -6.38 -15.49 -8.73
N ALA A 118 -6.58 -14.18 -8.54
CA ALA A 118 -6.12 -13.18 -9.51
C ALA A 118 -4.59 -13.05 -9.53
N GLU A 119 -4.07 -12.59 -10.67
CA GLU A 119 -2.67 -12.21 -10.79
C GLU A 119 -2.43 -10.81 -10.21
N ILE A 120 -1.35 -10.70 -9.43
CA ILE A 120 -0.80 -9.43 -8.94
C ILE A 120 0.58 -9.28 -9.54
N ARG A 121 0.80 -8.21 -10.31
CA ARG A 121 2.10 -7.94 -10.94
C ARG A 121 2.80 -6.79 -10.23
N VAL A 122 4.08 -6.98 -9.92
CA VAL A 122 4.95 -5.94 -9.37
C VAL A 122 6.16 -5.77 -10.27
N TRP A 123 6.34 -4.56 -10.77
CA TRP A 123 7.45 -4.21 -11.64
C TRP A 123 8.25 -3.05 -11.04
N CYS A 124 9.57 -3.09 -11.20
CA CYS A 124 10.48 -2.00 -10.85
C CYS A 124 11.46 -1.79 -11.99
N GLY A 125 11.60 -0.55 -12.43
CA GLY A 125 12.44 -0.22 -13.59
C GLY A 125 12.57 1.29 -13.79
N TRP A 126 13.01 1.65 -15.00
CA TRP A 126 13.06 3.03 -15.45
C TRP A 126 11.88 3.33 -16.37
N GLN A 127 11.18 4.41 -16.11
CA GLN A 127 10.10 4.90 -16.95
C GLN A 127 10.33 6.39 -17.25
N ASP A 128 10.46 6.75 -18.53
CA ASP A 128 10.72 8.12 -18.98
C ASP A 128 11.95 8.75 -18.28
N GLY A 129 13.01 7.96 -18.06
CA GLY A 129 14.22 8.39 -17.37
C GLY A 129 14.11 8.55 -15.86
N CYS A 130 13.00 8.14 -15.27
CA CYS A 130 12.75 8.19 -13.83
C CYS A 130 12.68 6.78 -13.24
N PRO A 131 13.21 6.55 -12.01
CA PRO A 131 12.95 5.33 -11.28
C PRO A 131 11.44 5.17 -11.06
N ALA A 132 10.90 3.98 -11.27
CA ALA A 132 9.48 3.74 -11.13
C ALA A 132 9.18 2.36 -10.56
N VAL A 133 8.07 2.27 -9.83
CA VAL A 133 7.50 1.03 -9.32
C VAL A 133 6.04 0.96 -9.76
N LEU A 134 5.64 -0.19 -10.27
CA LEU A 134 4.29 -0.47 -10.70
C LEU A 134 3.74 -1.65 -9.91
N VAL A 135 2.52 -1.49 -9.39
CA VAL A 135 1.72 -2.58 -8.83
C VAL A 135 0.43 -2.65 -9.64
N GLU A 136 0.20 -3.76 -10.29
CA GLU A 136 -0.99 -4.01 -11.10
C GLU A 136 -1.72 -5.23 -10.58
N ASN A 137 -3.03 -5.17 -10.53
CA ASN A 137 -3.88 -6.25 -10.07
C ASN A 137 -4.97 -6.54 -11.09
N MET A 138 -5.07 -7.79 -11.50
CA MET A 138 -6.01 -8.23 -12.52
C MET A 138 -7.41 -8.47 -11.98
N GLY A 139 -8.42 -8.27 -12.85
CA GLY A 139 -9.82 -8.53 -12.54
C GLY A 139 -10.49 -7.54 -11.58
N ALA A 140 -9.81 -6.42 -11.27
CA ALA A 140 -10.36 -5.32 -10.50
C ALA A 140 -10.77 -4.16 -11.40
N HIS A 141 -11.70 -3.34 -10.94
CA HIS A 141 -12.10 -2.10 -11.60
C HIS A 141 -12.52 -1.07 -10.56
N ILE A 142 -12.13 0.18 -10.76
CA ILE A 142 -12.51 1.32 -9.92
C ILE A 142 -13.53 2.13 -10.70
N GLY A 143 -14.66 2.49 -10.06
CA GLY A 143 -15.65 3.35 -10.67
C GLY A 143 -15.04 4.71 -11.06
N GLU A 144 -15.43 5.24 -12.22
CA GLU A 144 -14.90 6.52 -12.73
C GLU A 144 -15.12 7.66 -11.71
N ASP A 145 -16.26 7.66 -11.03
CA ASP A 145 -16.59 8.65 -9.99
C ASP A 145 -15.70 8.49 -8.73
N ALA A 146 -15.11 7.32 -8.51
CA ALA A 146 -14.26 7.04 -7.36
C ALA A 146 -12.79 7.46 -7.57
N LEU A 147 -12.31 7.42 -8.82
CA LEU A 147 -10.90 7.72 -9.15
C LEU A 147 -10.40 9.06 -8.59
N PRO A 148 -11.12 10.20 -8.68
CA PRO A 148 -10.66 11.48 -8.14
C PRO A 148 -10.51 11.50 -6.62
N HIS A 149 -11.26 10.64 -5.92
CA HIS A 149 -11.38 10.62 -4.47
C HIS A 149 -10.48 9.60 -3.77
N LEU A 150 -9.73 8.77 -4.52
CA LEU A 150 -8.95 7.66 -3.97
C LEU A 150 -7.93 8.08 -2.90
N TYR A 151 -7.42 9.31 -2.98
CA TYR A 151 -6.43 9.84 -2.05
C TYR A 151 -7.04 10.68 -0.92
N GLU A 152 -8.37 10.77 -0.83
CA GLU A 152 -9.03 11.43 0.29
C GLU A 152 -9.01 10.56 1.55
N ALA A 153 -8.77 11.18 2.69
CA ALA A 153 -8.76 10.46 3.97
C ALA A 153 -10.15 9.84 4.24
N PHE A 154 -10.16 8.57 4.64
CA PHE A 154 -11.38 7.79 4.95
C PHE A 154 -12.29 7.51 3.74
N TYR A 155 -11.91 7.87 2.54
CA TYR A 155 -12.70 7.57 1.35
C TYR A 155 -12.70 6.06 1.08
N ARG A 156 -13.87 5.54 0.73
CA ARG A 156 -14.10 4.16 0.31
C ARG A 156 -15.28 4.11 -0.64
N GLU A 157 -15.12 3.41 -1.74
CA GLU A 157 -16.20 3.14 -2.67
C GLU A 157 -17.32 2.32 -1.99
N GLU A 158 -18.60 2.60 -2.27
CA GLU A 158 -19.75 1.97 -1.59
C GLU A 158 -19.78 0.46 -1.76
N CYS A 159 -19.41 -0.06 -2.93
CA CYS A 159 -19.30 -1.50 -3.19
C CYS A 159 -18.28 -2.19 -2.28
N SER A 160 -17.27 -1.46 -1.78
CA SER A 160 -16.23 -1.98 -0.87
C SER A 160 -16.66 -1.94 0.60
N ARG A 161 -17.66 -1.13 0.96
CA ARG A 161 -18.17 -1.02 2.34
C ARG A 161 -18.78 -2.32 2.86
N ASN A 162 -19.39 -3.11 1.98
CA ASN A 162 -20.04 -4.39 2.32
C ASN A 162 -19.09 -5.59 2.33
N ARG A 163 -17.86 -5.46 1.83
CA ARG A 163 -16.87 -6.53 1.91
C ARG A 163 -16.22 -6.53 3.28
N THR A 164 -16.13 -7.70 3.90
CA THR A 164 -15.40 -7.97 5.16
C THR A 164 -13.90 -7.62 5.09
N SER A 165 -13.44 -7.13 3.97
CA SER A 165 -12.05 -6.74 3.65
C SER A 165 -11.51 -5.51 4.39
N GLY A 166 -12.29 -4.89 5.22
CA GLY A 166 -11.83 -4.09 6.35
C GLY A 166 -10.84 -2.94 6.15
N GLY A 167 -10.61 -2.39 4.96
CA GLY A 167 -9.71 -1.25 4.76
C GLY A 167 -10.09 -0.01 5.59
N SER A 168 -9.08 0.75 6.03
CA SER A 168 -9.22 1.98 6.83
C SER A 168 -9.73 3.19 6.02
N GLY A 169 -9.45 3.21 4.73
CA GLY A 169 -9.56 4.40 3.88
C GLY A 169 -8.43 5.42 4.10
N LEU A 170 -7.41 5.06 4.89
CA LEU A 170 -6.25 5.92 5.13
C LEU A 170 -5.01 5.50 4.32
N GLY A 171 -4.98 4.26 3.79
CA GLY A 171 -3.80 3.70 3.13
C GLY A 171 -3.32 4.53 1.94
N LEU A 172 -4.21 4.89 0.99
CA LEU A 172 -3.84 5.71 -0.17
C LEU A 172 -3.60 7.19 0.19
N TYR A 173 -4.30 7.73 1.17
CA TYR A 173 -3.98 9.05 1.72
C TYR A 173 -2.55 9.08 2.27
N LEU A 174 -2.17 8.07 3.06
CA LEU A 174 -0.81 7.93 3.59
C LEU A 174 0.23 7.75 2.46
N VAL A 175 -0.08 6.95 1.43
CA VAL A 175 0.76 6.81 0.23
C VAL A 175 1.06 8.18 -0.37
N LYS A 176 0.02 8.98 -0.63
CA LYS A 176 0.18 10.32 -1.18
C LYS A 176 1.06 11.20 -0.30
N MET A 177 0.77 11.29 1.01
CA MET A 177 1.55 12.10 1.94
C MET A 177 3.03 11.72 1.99
N ILE A 178 3.34 10.42 1.96
CA ILE A 178 4.72 9.95 1.97
C ILE A 178 5.41 10.32 0.66
N LEU A 179 4.77 10.07 -0.48
CA LEU A 179 5.34 10.33 -1.78
C LEU A 179 5.53 11.82 -2.05
N ASP A 180 4.58 12.68 -1.65
CA ASP A 180 4.72 14.14 -1.74
C ASP A 180 6.00 14.63 -1.03
N ARG A 181 6.33 14.03 0.15
CA ARG A 181 7.56 14.36 0.87
C ARG A 181 8.85 13.82 0.23
N HIS A 182 8.73 12.77 -0.56
CA HIS A 182 9.84 12.20 -1.33
C HIS A 182 10.00 12.84 -2.71
N GLY A 183 9.17 13.84 -3.07
CA GLY A 183 9.14 14.41 -4.41
C GLY A 183 8.75 13.39 -5.48
N ALA A 184 8.00 12.36 -5.09
CA ALA A 184 7.52 11.30 -5.95
C ALA A 184 6.01 11.42 -6.19
N MET A 185 5.52 10.79 -7.23
CA MET A 185 4.10 10.81 -7.61
C MET A 185 3.55 9.41 -7.73
N CYS A 186 2.31 9.21 -7.32
CA CYS A 186 1.56 7.99 -7.58
C CYS A 186 0.35 8.30 -8.45
N SER A 187 0.17 7.53 -9.52
CA SER A 187 -1.03 7.55 -10.35
C SER A 187 -1.71 6.20 -10.31
N ILE A 188 -3.04 6.21 -10.12
CA ILE A 188 -3.87 5.00 -10.14
C ILE A 188 -4.86 5.13 -11.29
N LYS A 189 -4.98 4.08 -12.10
CA LYS A 189 -5.90 4.04 -13.25
C LYS A 189 -6.41 2.64 -13.50
N ASN A 190 -7.57 2.54 -14.14
CA ASN A 190 -8.04 1.30 -14.74
C ASN A 190 -7.19 0.97 -15.99
N THR A 191 -6.92 -0.32 -16.19
CA THR A 191 -6.39 -0.90 -17.43
C THR A 191 -7.45 -1.82 -18.04
N GLU A 192 -7.18 -2.37 -19.23
CA GLU A 192 -8.10 -3.32 -19.88
C GLU A 192 -8.39 -4.56 -19.02
N CYS A 193 -7.41 -4.98 -18.20
CA CYS A 193 -7.49 -6.21 -17.43
C CYS A 193 -7.61 -5.99 -15.92
N GLY A 194 -7.46 -4.76 -15.42
CA GLY A 194 -7.43 -4.53 -13.98
C GLY A 194 -7.19 -3.09 -13.57
N VAL A 195 -6.46 -2.91 -12.48
CA VAL A 195 -6.08 -1.61 -11.92
C VAL A 195 -4.57 -1.53 -11.78
N GLN A 196 -4.00 -0.41 -12.18
CA GLN A 196 -2.57 -0.13 -12.13
C GLN A 196 -2.30 1.03 -11.18
N ALA A 197 -1.40 0.85 -10.23
CA ALA A 197 -0.81 1.90 -9.42
C ALA A 197 0.67 2.07 -9.81
N LEU A 198 1.03 3.25 -10.30
CA LEU A 198 2.37 3.59 -10.76
C LEU A 198 2.96 4.68 -9.88
N VAL A 199 4.07 4.38 -9.21
CA VAL A 199 4.88 5.34 -8.46
C VAL A 199 6.07 5.74 -9.32
N ARG A 200 6.29 7.05 -9.51
CA ARG A 200 7.47 7.61 -10.20
C ARG A 200 8.22 8.52 -9.24
N PHE A 201 9.52 8.29 -9.16
CA PHE A 201 10.43 9.14 -8.39
C PHE A 201 11.04 10.21 -9.30
N ALA A 202 11.44 11.33 -8.70
CA ALA A 202 12.18 12.34 -9.46
C ALA A 202 13.48 11.76 -10.04
N PRO A 203 13.89 12.17 -11.25
CA PRO A 203 15.16 11.74 -11.82
C PRO A 203 16.30 12.16 -10.88
N ARG A 204 17.29 11.28 -10.70
CA ARG A 204 18.47 11.60 -9.91
C ARG A 204 19.24 12.68 -10.66
N VAL A 205 19.19 13.92 -10.21
CA VAL A 205 20.13 14.93 -10.66
C VAL A 205 21.49 14.55 -10.06
N VAL A 206 22.32 13.89 -10.84
CA VAL A 206 23.74 13.73 -10.49
C VAL A 206 24.33 15.13 -10.63
N SER A 207 24.36 15.87 -9.51
CA SER A 207 25.12 17.13 -9.44
C SER A 207 26.61 16.78 -9.58
N GLY A 208 27.16 16.89 -10.79
CA GLY A 208 28.56 16.64 -11.00
C GLY A 208 29.04 16.38 -12.43
N LEU A 209 28.20 16.54 -13.45
CA LEU A 209 28.69 16.64 -14.84
C LEU A 209 28.52 18.09 -15.30
N THR A 210 29.56 18.90 -15.13
CA THR A 210 29.68 20.17 -15.84
C THR A 210 29.75 19.88 -17.34
N THR A 211 29.06 20.71 -18.13
CA THR A 211 28.94 20.65 -19.59
C THR A 211 30.29 20.78 -20.35
N GLU A 212 31.42 20.65 -19.68
CA GLU A 212 32.76 20.73 -20.26
C GLU A 212 33.37 19.37 -20.65
N ASP A 213 32.82 18.24 -20.24
CA ASP A 213 33.39 16.92 -20.52
C ASP A 213 32.81 16.21 -21.77
N VAL A 214 31.97 16.88 -22.57
CA VAL A 214 31.34 16.29 -23.78
C VAL A 214 31.94 16.84 -25.08
N MET A 215 32.98 17.72 -25.04
CA MET A 215 33.72 18.16 -26.22
C MET A 215 35.23 17.95 -26.03
N GLY A 216 35.63 16.72 -26.05
CA GLY A 216 37.01 16.26 -26.14
C GLY A 216 37.10 15.06 -27.06
#